data_1d10104e627847e4d724c74fb50ffa18
#
_entry.id   1d10104e627847e4d724c74fb50ffa18
#
_cell.length_a   1.000
_cell.length_b   1.000
_cell.length_c   1.000
_cell.angle_alpha   90.00
_cell.angle_beta   90.00
_cell.angle_gamma   90.00
#
_symmetry.space_group_name_H-M   'P 1'
#
loop_
_entity.id
_entity.type
_entity.pdbx_description
1 polymer ?
#
loop_
_entity_poly.entity_id
_entity_poly.type
_entity_poly.pdbx_seq_one_letter_code
_entity_poly.pdbx_strand_id
1 'polypeptide(L)'
;TTHFGMKLIDCQVRPCWEELKNKSNATFNERRERVETFNKMNKYKKRGFAATPAKFGIAFTALFLNQAGALVNVYLDGTVGVSIGGVEMGQGLFTKIAQIAANKLGIHFDDVHVLETTTEKVPNASPTAASASSDMYGDATEDACEQINARLKPVREKMSKDASFKDVVNSAYYQRIDLSAHGWH
;
A
#
# COMPACT_ATOMS: atom_id res chain seq x y z
N THR A 1 25.71 10.33 -0.26
CA THR A 1 25.84 9.05 -0.97
C THR A 1 25.74 7.89 -0.01
N THR A 2 25.27 6.75 -0.49
CA THR A 2 25.31 5.47 0.23
C THR A 2 26.76 4.94 0.28
N HIS A 3 27.01 3.91 1.09
CA HIS A 3 28.33 3.25 1.16
C HIS A 3 28.72 2.54 -0.16
N PHE A 4 27.76 2.22 -1.02
CA PHE A 4 27.97 1.65 -2.35
C PHE A 4 27.90 2.70 -3.48
N GLY A 5 28.05 3.99 -3.16
CA GLY A 5 28.21 5.07 -4.12
C GLY A 5 26.93 5.68 -4.71
N MET A 6 25.73 5.18 -4.37
CA MET A 6 24.48 5.76 -4.87
C MET A 6 24.31 7.19 -4.34
N LYS A 7 24.04 8.14 -5.23
CA LYS A 7 23.74 9.52 -4.88
C LYS A 7 22.34 9.61 -4.26
N LEU A 8 22.25 10.15 -3.07
CA LEU A 8 20.94 10.43 -2.44
C LEU A 8 20.43 11.78 -2.92
N ILE A 9 19.27 11.78 -3.53
CA ILE A 9 18.56 12.98 -3.95
C ILE A 9 17.48 13.23 -2.90
N ASP A 10 17.31 14.50 -2.50
CA ASP A 10 16.29 14.92 -1.53
C ASP A 10 16.26 14.10 -0.22
N CYS A 11 17.39 13.97 0.44
CA CYS A 11 17.49 13.23 1.69
C CYS A 11 16.81 13.96 2.85
N GLN A 12 15.63 13.49 3.25
CA GLN A 12 14.79 14.07 4.30
C GLN A 12 15.13 13.59 5.74
N VAL A 13 16.17 12.78 5.92
CA VAL A 13 16.53 12.22 7.24
C VAL A 13 16.82 13.33 8.26
N ARG A 14 17.58 14.35 7.85
CA ARG A 14 17.92 15.48 8.74
C ARG A 14 16.72 16.37 9.07
N PRO A 15 15.94 16.84 8.08
CA PRO A 15 14.70 17.56 8.37
C PRO A 15 13.75 16.80 9.28
N CYS A 16 13.49 15.53 9.04
CA CYS A 16 12.64 14.68 9.89
C CYS A 16 13.18 14.60 11.34
N TRP A 17 14.50 14.48 11.50
CA TRP A 17 15.13 14.44 12.82
C TRP A 17 14.96 15.77 13.59
N GLU A 18 15.19 16.90 12.93
CA GLU A 18 15.01 18.21 13.55
C GLU A 18 13.53 18.50 13.85
N GLU A 19 12.64 18.12 12.96
CA GLU A 19 11.19 18.25 13.18
C GLU A 19 10.73 17.41 14.38
N LEU A 20 11.19 16.16 14.50
CA LEU A 20 10.91 15.31 15.66
C LEU A 20 11.39 15.94 16.95
N LYS A 21 12.61 16.47 16.98
CA LYS A 21 13.16 17.16 18.14
C LYS A 21 12.31 18.38 18.54
N ASN A 22 11.88 19.16 17.58
CA ASN A 22 11.11 20.38 17.80
C ASN A 22 9.67 20.08 18.24
N LYS A 23 9.00 19.10 17.62
CA LYS A 23 7.63 18.68 17.98
C LYS A 23 7.55 17.93 19.31
N SER A 24 8.61 17.20 19.64
CA SER A 24 8.65 16.36 20.83
C SER A 24 9.63 16.87 21.88
N ASN A 25 10.00 18.15 21.84
CA ASN A 25 11.06 18.70 22.69
C ASN A 25 10.82 18.42 24.18
N ALA A 26 9.59 18.59 24.63
CA ALA A 26 9.20 18.19 25.96
C ALA A 26 9.39 16.68 26.19
N THR A 27 8.91 15.85 25.27
CA THR A 27 8.96 14.39 25.40
C THR A 27 10.37 13.81 25.23
N PHE A 28 11.19 14.35 24.34
CA PHE A 28 12.55 13.85 24.12
C PHE A 28 13.46 14.22 25.31
N ASN A 29 13.51 15.49 25.66
CA ASN A 29 14.30 15.99 26.74
C ASN A 29 13.80 15.49 28.11
N GLU A 30 12.47 15.52 28.34
CA GLU A 30 11.88 14.97 29.58
C GLU A 30 12.18 13.48 29.76
N ARG A 31 12.12 12.67 28.69
CA ARG A 31 12.47 11.24 28.75
C ARG A 31 13.93 11.06 29.14
N ARG A 32 14.81 11.84 28.56
CA ARG A 32 16.25 11.85 28.92
C ARG A 32 16.47 12.21 30.35
N GLU A 33 15.88 13.31 30.83
CA GLU A 33 15.94 13.74 32.21
C GLU A 33 15.38 12.72 33.22
N ARG A 34 14.26 12.08 32.86
CA ARG A 34 13.68 10.98 33.65
C ARG A 34 14.63 9.79 33.76
N VAL A 35 15.33 9.46 32.67
CA VAL A 35 16.35 8.38 32.69
C VAL A 35 17.53 8.76 33.55
N GLU A 36 18.04 9.99 33.45
CA GLU A 36 19.14 10.49 34.25
C GLU A 36 18.79 10.54 35.76
N THR A 37 17.59 11.04 36.07
CA THR A 37 17.07 11.08 37.43
C THR A 37 16.92 9.68 38.01
N PHE A 38 16.30 8.76 37.25
CA PHE A 38 16.19 7.37 37.68
C PHE A 38 17.56 6.75 37.95
N ASN A 39 18.53 7.00 37.09
CA ASN A 39 19.87 6.45 37.21
C ASN A 39 20.65 7.00 38.42
N LYS A 40 20.39 8.22 38.80
CA LYS A 40 20.96 8.82 40.02
C LYS A 40 20.37 8.19 41.29
N MET A 41 19.06 7.92 41.28
CA MET A 41 18.33 7.38 42.42
C MET A 41 18.49 5.85 42.60
N ASN A 42 18.92 5.14 41.57
CA ASN A 42 19.03 3.68 41.60
C ASN A 42 20.47 3.22 41.36
N LYS A 43 21.05 2.56 42.34
CA LYS A 43 22.44 2.07 42.28
C LYS A 43 22.59 0.89 41.33
N TYR A 44 21.71 -0.08 41.42
CA TYR A 44 21.83 -1.38 40.74
C TYR A 44 20.90 -1.56 39.53
N LYS A 45 19.91 -0.68 39.34
CA LYS A 45 19.02 -0.69 38.19
C LYS A 45 19.25 0.58 37.36
N LYS A 46 19.53 0.42 36.09
CA LYS A 46 19.79 1.56 35.19
C LYS A 46 18.83 1.48 33.99
N ARG A 47 18.49 2.64 33.47
CA ARG A 47 17.71 2.82 32.24
C ARG A 47 18.60 3.42 31.17
N GLY A 48 18.35 3.06 29.92
CA GLY A 48 18.97 3.69 28.77
C GLY A 48 17.91 4.44 27.95
N PHE A 49 18.36 5.42 27.19
CA PHE A 49 17.57 6.12 26.21
C PHE A 49 18.44 6.35 24.97
N ALA A 50 17.95 5.91 23.81
CA ALA A 50 18.60 6.11 22.53
C ALA A 50 17.55 6.42 21.46
N ALA A 51 17.94 7.22 20.49
CA ALA A 51 17.15 7.47 19.28
C ALA A 51 18.07 7.42 18.07
N THR A 52 17.62 6.75 17.05
CA THR A 52 18.37 6.57 15.80
C THR A 52 17.45 6.84 14.60
N PRO A 53 17.84 7.68 13.64
CA PRO A 53 17.07 7.80 12.42
C PRO A 53 17.17 6.50 11.62
N ALA A 54 16.05 6.08 11.02
CA ALA A 54 16.01 4.93 10.15
C ALA A 54 15.91 5.37 8.69
N LYS A 55 16.59 4.64 7.81
CA LYS A 55 16.55 4.80 6.36
C LYS A 55 16.62 3.42 5.71
N PHE A 56 15.70 3.17 4.79
CA PHE A 56 15.63 1.92 4.04
C PHE A 56 15.74 2.18 2.54
N GLY A 57 16.40 1.27 1.84
CA GLY A 57 16.24 1.14 0.39
C GLY A 57 14.92 0.43 0.09
N ILE A 58 14.25 0.85 -0.96
CA ILE A 58 13.04 0.22 -1.51
C ILE A 58 13.43 -0.49 -2.80
N ALA A 59 12.75 -1.59 -3.10
CA ALA A 59 12.93 -2.46 -4.24
C ALA A 59 14.12 -3.44 -4.13
N PHE A 60 14.03 -4.51 -4.90
CA PHE A 60 15.10 -5.49 -5.02
C PHE A 60 16.22 -4.97 -5.92
N THR A 61 17.46 -5.22 -5.55
CA THR A 61 18.64 -4.94 -6.42
C THR A 61 18.67 -5.89 -7.63
N ALA A 62 18.13 -7.09 -7.49
CA ALA A 62 17.89 -8.00 -8.60
C ALA A 62 16.58 -7.57 -9.32
N LEU A 63 16.74 -6.85 -10.43
CA LEU A 63 15.61 -6.16 -11.09
C LEU A 63 14.47 -7.07 -11.49
N PHE A 64 14.73 -8.33 -11.85
CA PHE A 64 13.69 -9.29 -12.23
C PHE A 64 12.72 -9.63 -11.08
N LEU A 65 13.07 -9.34 -9.85
CA LEU A 65 12.19 -9.53 -8.69
C LEU A 65 11.22 -8.34 -8.49
N ASN A 66 11.47 -7.22 -9.15
CA ASN A 66 10.57 -6.06 -9.09
C ASN A 66 9.44 -6.24 -10.11
N GLN A 67 8.53 -7.14 -9.81
CA GLN A 67 7.36 -7.45 -10.61
C GLN A 67 6.23 -7.96 -9.72
N ALA A 68 5.00 -7.65 -10.08
CA ALA A 68 3.82 -8.01 -9.33
C ALA A 68 2.60 -8.18 -10.24
N GLY A 69 1.69 -9.04 -9.84
CA GLY A 69 0.41 -9.21 -10.50
C GLY A 69 -0.76 -8.99 -9.54
N ALA A 70 -1.88 -8.56 -10.07
CA ALA A 70 -3.15 -8.46 -9.37
C ALA A 70 -4.29 -8.96 -10.26
N LEU A 71 -5.28 -9.59 -9.64
CA LEU A 71 -6.55 -9.95 -10.27
C LEU A 71 -7.66 -9.15 -9.58
N VAL A 72 -8.41 -8.38 -10.34
CA VAL A 72 -9.58 -7.62 -9.87
C VAL A 72 -10.84 -8.20 -10.51
N ASN A 73 -11.82 -8.56 -9.66
CA ASN A 73 -13.12 -9.04 -10.08
C ASN A 73 -14.21 -8.10 -9.54
N VAL A 74 -15.09 -7.63 -10.40
CA VAL A 74 -16.24 -6.82 -10.02
C VAL A 74 -17.50 -7.68 -10.06
N TYR A 75 -18.25 -7.70 -8.96
CA TYR A 75 -19.46 -8.50 -8.81
C TYR A 75 -20.72 -7.68 -9.06
N LEU A 76 -21.82 -8.37 -9.41
CA LEU A 76 -23.09 -7.73 -9.79
C LEU A 76 -23.78 -6.97 -8.65
N ASP A 77 -23.41 -7.26 -7.41
CA ASP A 77 -23.89 -6.51 -6.26
C ASP A 77 -23.15 -5.19 -6.03
N GLY A 78 -22.09 -4.93 -6.82
CA GLY A 78 -21.24 -3.74 -6.74
C GLY A 78 -20.00 -3.91 -5.88
N THR A 79 -19.80 -5.06 -5.25
CA THR A 79 -18.58 -5.36 -4.51
C THR A 79 -17.42 -5.73 -5.44
N VAL A 80 -16.20 -5.61 -4.93
CA VAL A 80 -14.98 -5.89 -5.70
C VAL A 80 -14.07 -6.81 -4.92
N GLY A 81 -13.65 -7.89 -5.55
CA GLY A 81 -12.64 -8.80 -5.04
C GLY A 81 -11.27 -8.52 -5.67
N VAL A 82 -10.25 -8.39 -4.86
CA VAL A 82 -8.86 -8.21 -5.32
C VAL A 82 -8.00 -9.33 -4.79
N SER A 83 -7.32 -10.04 -5.68
CA SER A 83 -6.28 -11.02 -5.33
C SER A 83 -4.92 -10.50 -5.78
N ILE A 84 -3.93 -10.57 -4.91
CA ILE A 84 -2.54 -10.17 -5.19
C ILE A 84 -1.59 -11.31 -4.82
N GLY A 85 -0.38 -11.31 -5.36
CA GLY A 85 0.65 -12.28 -4.98
C GLY A 85 1.37 -11.94 -3.67
N GLY A 86 1.14 -10.76 -3.09
CA GLY A 86 1.74 -10.32 -1.85
C GLY A 86 1.08 -10.91 -0.60
N VAL A 87 1.85 -11.11 0.46
CA VAL A 87 1.41 -11.70 1.73
C VAL A 87 1.22 -10.60 2.78
N GLU A 88 0.10 -10.66 3.52
CA GLU A 88 -0.12 -9.83 4.71
C GLU A 88 0.57 -10.46 5.93
N MET A 89 1.42 -9.69 6.57
CA MET A 89 2.19 -10.09 7.76
C MET A 89 1.96 -9.12 8.94
N GLY A 90 0.93 -8.28 8.84
CA GLY A 90 0.65 -7.20 9.79
C GLY A 90 1.17 -5.83 9.35
N GLN A 91 1.76 -5.71 8.14
CA GLN A 91 2.27 -4.46 7.60
C GLN A 91 1.19 -3.59 6.92
N GLY A 92 -0.06 -4.07 6.81
CA GLY A 92 -1.18 -3.35 6.24
C GLY A 92 -1.20 -3.33 4.70
N LEU A 93 -0.58 -4.30 4.05
CA LEU A 93 -0.57 -4.40 2.59
C LEU A 93 -1.99 -4.51 2.02
N PHE A 94 -2.81 -5.43 2.57
CA PHE A 94 -4.17 -5.65 2.08
C PHE A 94 -5.06 -4.42 2.24
N THR A 95 -4.92 -3.70 3.34
CA THR A 95 -5.62 -2.42 3.55
C THR A 95 -5.26 -1.39 2.48
N LYS A 96 -3.98 -1.26 2.12
CA LYS A 96 -3.52 -0.35 1.08
C LYS A 96 -4.05 -0.74 -0.30
N ILE A 97 -4.04 -2.04 -0.62
CA ILE A 97 -4.57 -2.55 -1.89
C ILE A 97 -6.08 -2.28 -2.01
N ALA A 98 -6.84 -2.55 -0.96
CA ALA A 98 -8.27 -2.24 -0.94
C ALA A 98 -8.52 -0.73 -1.12
N GLN A 99 -7.72 0.11 -0.48
CA GLN A 99 -7.81 1.57 -0.62
C GLN A 99 -7.50 2.04 -2.05
N ILE A 100 -6.49 1.47 -2.69
CA ILE A 100 -6.12 1.80 -4.08
C ILE A 100 -7.26 1.41 -5.03
N ALA A 101 -7.78 0.18 -4.92
CA ALA A 101 -8.88 -0.29 -5.76
C ALA A 101 -10.16 0.56 -5.57
N ALA A 102 -10.53 0.85 -4.31
CA ALA A 102 -11.68 1.68 -3.99
C ALA A 102 -11.56 3.09 -4.60
N ASN A 103 -10.41 3.72 -4.43
CA ASN A 103 -10.13 5.05 -4.98
C ASN A 103 -10.17 5.04 -6.51
N LYS A 104 -9.57 4.05 -7.15
CA LYS A 104 -9.49 3.97 -8.62
C LYS A 104 -10.83 3.68 -9.28
N LEU A 105 -11.66 2.83 -8.66
CA LEU A 105 -13.00 2.51 -9.14
C LEU A 105 -14.06 3.54 -8.73
N GLY A 106 -13.74 4.41 -7.75
CA GLY A 106 -14.66 5.42 -7.24
C GLY A 106 -15.79 4.83 -6.40
N ILE A 107 -15.48 3.83 -5.57
CA ILE A 107 -16.43 3.12 -4.68
C ILE A 107 -16.04 3.26 -3.22
N HIS A 108 -16.91 2.85 -2.32
CA HIS A 108 -16.60 2.86 -0.89
C HIS A 108 -15.55 1.78 -0.55
N PHE A 109 -14.70 2.08 0.42
CA PHE A 109 -13.64 1.16 0.86
C PHE A 109 -14.19 -0.21 1.32
N ASP A 110 -15.32 -0.20 2.02
CA ASP A 110 -15.96 -1.41 2.57
C ASP A 110 -16.53 -2.34 1.49
N ASP A 111 -16.68 -1.85 0.25
CA ASP A 111 -17.11 -2.65 -0.90
C ASP A 111 -15.96 -3.41 -1.56
N VAL A 112 -14.72 -3.20 -1.10
CA VAL A 112 -13.53 -3.88 -1.64
C VAL A 112 -13.02 -4.93 -0.65
N HIS A 113 -12.89 -6.16 -1.13
CA HIS A 113 -12.41 -7.29 -0.35
C HIS A 113 -11.11 -7.85 -0.95
N VAL A 114 -10.03 -7.85 -0.17
CA VAL A 114 -8.82 -8.57 -0.58
C VAL A 114 -9.05 -10.04 -0.31
N LEU A 115 -8.99 -10.82 -1.39
CA LEU A 115 -9.29 -12.24 -1.39
C LEU A 115 -8.03 -13.06 -1.13
N GLU A 116 -8.18 -14.37 -1.15
CA GLU A 116 -7.09 -15.32 -0.93
C GLU A 116 -5.94 -15.12 -1.93
N THR A 117 -4.72 -15.14 -1.42
CA THR A 117 -3.49 -15.12 -2.20
C THR A 117 -3.12 -16.55 -2.60
N THR A 118 -3.35 -16.90 -3.87
CA THR A 118 -3.04 -18.21 -4.44
C THR A 118 -2.36 -18.09 -5.80
N THR A 119 -1.50 -19.05 -6.12
CA THR A 119 -0.76 -19.06 -7.39
C THR A 119 -1.63 -19.36 -8.61
N GLU A 120 -2.82 -19.88 -8.41
CA GLU A 120 -3.83 -20.05 -9.48
C GLU A 120 -4.48 -18.73 -9.91
N LYS A 121 -4.54 -17.74 -8.99
CA LYS A 121 -5.10 -16.41 -9.25
C LYS A 121 -4.03 -15.43 -9.70
N VAL A 122 -2.88 -15.45 -9.05
CA VAL A 122 -1.74 -14.58 -9.35
C VAL A 122 -0.47 -15.42 -9.40
N PRO A 123 -0.07 -15.89 -10.58
CA PRO A 123 1.13 -16.71 -10.74
C PRO A 123 2.41 -15.88 -10.65
N ASN A 124 3.52 -16.55 -10.36
CA ASN A 124 4.89 -16.01 -10.44
C ASN A 124 5.13 -14.74 -9.61
N ALA A 125 4.46 -14.64 -8.46
CA ALA A 125 4.65 -13.50 -7.55
C ALA A 125 6.08 -13.48 -6.99
N SER A 126 6.68 -12.31 -6.94
CA SER A 126 7.93 -12.08 -6.23
C SER A 126 7.75 -12.17 -4.71
N PRO A 127 8.82 -12.45 -3.94
CA PRO A 127 8.73 -12.47 -2.49
C PRO A 127 8.20 -11.15 -1.91
N THR A 128 7.37 -11.24 -0.89
CA THR A 128 6.90 -10.06 -0.14
C THR A 128 8.03 -9.56 0.75
N ALA A 129 8.91 -8.75 0.19
CA ALA A 129 10.13 -8.26 0.82
C ALA A 129 10.58 -6.91 0.22
N ALA A 130 11.77 -6.45 0.60
CA ALA A 130 12.41 -5.24 0.09
C ALA A 130 11.55 -3.95 0.22
N SER A 131 10.53 -3.96 1.07
CA SER A 131 9.59 -2.84 1.28
C SER A 131 8.90 -2.33 0.00
N ALA A 132 8.82 -3.15 -1.04
CA ALA A 132 8.33 -2.77 -2.37
C ALA A 132 6.89 -3.22 -2.66
N SER A 133 6.32 -4.09 -1.82
CA SER A 133 5.03 -4.73 -2.13
C SER A 133 3.88 -3.73 -2.30
N SER A 134 3.83 -2.66 -1.50
CA SER A 134 2.78 -1.64 -1.64
C SER A 134 2.84 -0.91 -2.97
N ASP A 135 4.05 -0.65 -3.47
CA ASP A 135 4.26 0.04 -4.74
C ASP A 135 3.89 -0.90 -5.90
N MET A 136 4.51 -2.08 -5.96
CA MET A 136 4.33 -3.01 -7.08
C MET A 136 2.91 -3.59 -7.17
N TYR A 137 2.38 -4.14 -6.07
CA TYR A 137 1.00 -4.67 -6.09
C TYR A 137 -0.06 -3.58 -6.15
N GLY A 138 0.26 -2.37 -5.65
CA GLY A 138 -0.57 -1.19 -5.81
C GLY A 138 -0.71 -0.79 -7.27
N ASP A 139 0.39 -0.70 -7.99
CA ASP A 139 0.43 -0.37 -9.41
C ASP A 139 -0.27 -1.44 -10.26
N ALA A 140 0.00 -2.72 -10.00
CA ALA A 140 -0.71 -3.82 -10.67
C ALA A 140 -2.23 -3.80 -10.41
N THR A 141 -2.66 -3.42 -9.19
CA THR A 141 -4.07 -3.26 -8.86
C THR A 141 -4.68 -2.07 -9.60
N GLU A 142 -3.94 -0.97 -9.67
CA GLU A 142 -4.33 0.23 -10.40
C GLU A 142 -4.50 -0.07 -11.89
N ASP A 143 -3.55 -0.77 -12.52
CA ASP A 143 -3.64 -1.20 -13.92
C ASP A 143 -4.90 -2.06 -14.18
N ALA A 144 -5.16 -3.06 -13.33
CA ALA A 144 -6.37 -3.87 -13.46
C ALA A 144 -7.66 -3.03 -13.36
N CYS A 145 -7.71 -2.10 -12.40
CA CYS A 145 -8.86 -1.20 -12.22
C CYS A 145 -9.02 -0.24 -13.41
N GLU A 146 -7.92 0.24 -13.99
CA GLU A 146 -7.96 1.07 -15.20
C GLU A 146 -8.53 0.34 -16.40
N GLN A 147 -8.15 -0.92 -16.61
CA GLN A 147 -8.72 -1.78 -17.67
C GLN A 147 -10.23 -1.94 -17.51
N ILE A 148 -10.70 -2.18 -16.27
CA ILE A 148 -12.13 -2.27 -15.97
C ILE A 148 -12.83 -0.92 -16.20
N ASN A 149 -12.29 0.17 -15.70
CA ASN A 149 -12.84 1.51 -15.89
C ASN A 149 -12.93 1.91 -17.36
N ALA A 150 -11.94 1.55 -18.18
CA ALA A 150 -11.96 1.80 -19.61
C ALA A 150 -13.14 1.07 -20.30
N ARG A 151 -13.43 -0.16 -19.87
CA ARG A 151 -14.58 -0.95 -20.38
C ARG A 151 -15.92 -0.40 -19.88
N LEU A 152 -15.98 0.10 -18.63
CA LEU A 152 -17.19 0.66 -18.03
C LEU A 152 -17.51 2.09 -18.50
N LYS A 153 -16.51 2.83 -18.95
CA LYS A 153 -16.66 4.24 -19.38
C LYS A 153 -17.80 4.43 -20.39
N PRO A 154 -17.88 3.71 -21.55
CA PRO A 154 -18.96 3.89 -22.51
C PRO A 154 -20.35 3.51 -21.97
N VAL A 155 -20.41 2.68 -20.92
CA VAL A 155 -21.68 2.35 -20.23
C VAL A 155 -22.10 3.54 -19.37
N ARG A 156 -21.19 4.05 -18.54
CA ARG A 156 -21.44 5.23 -17.67
C ARG A 156 -21.90 6.46 -18.45
N GLU A 157 -21.30 6.70 -19.63
CA GLU A 157 -21.63 7.86 -20.47
C GLU A 157 -23.08 7.81 -21.01
N LYS A 158 -23.70 6.63 -21.08
CA LYS A 158 -25.08 6.44 -21.51
C LYS A 158 -26.11 6.43 -20.38
N MET A 159 -25.64 6.47 -19.14
CA MET A 159 -26.49 6.40 -17.94
C MET A 159 -26.68 7.77 -17.29
N SER A 160 -27.61 7.86 -16.36
CA SER A 160 -27.76 9.04 -15.52
C SER A 160 -26.46 9.29 -14.74
N LYS A 161 -26.16 10.57 -14.47
CA LYS A 161 -25.02 10.96 -13.62
C LYS A 161 -25.15 10.44 -12.18
N ASP A 162 -26.35 10.16 -11.73
CA ASP A 162 -26.67 9.64 -10.40
C ASP A 162 -26.68 8.12 -10.34
N ALA A 163 -26.38 7.42 -11.44
CA ALA A 163 -26.33 5.97 -11.47
C ALA A 163 -25.25 5.44 -10.53
N SER A 164 -25.60 4.51 -9.65
CA SER A 164 -24.66 3.90 -8.75
C SER A 164 -23.65 3.01 -9.51
N PHE A 165 -22.53 2.71 -8.87
CA PHE A 165 -21.54 1.77 -9.44
C PHE A 165 -22.20 0.41 -9.75
N LYS A 166 -23.05 -0.08 -8.86
CA LYS A 166 -23.83 -1.31 -9.06
C LYS A 166 -24.73 -1.26 -10.31
N ASP A 167 -25.38 -0.13 -10.58
CA ASP A 167 -26.22 0.01 -11.77
C ASP A 167 -25.39 -0.05 -13.04
N VAL A 168 -24.19 0.61 -13.05
CA VAL A 168 -23.26 0.56 -14.16
C VAL A 168 -22.76 -0.87 -14.41
N VAL A 169 -22.39 -1.59 -13.34
CA VAL A 169 -21.91 -2.97 -13.41
C VAL A 169 -22.98 -3.90 -13.97
N ASN A 170 -24.23 -3.79 -13.48
CA ASN A 170 -25.34 -4.59 -14.00
C ASN A 170 -25.62 -4.29 -15.48
N SER A 171 -25.61 -3.02 -15.87
CA SER A 171 -25.78 -2.62 -17.27
C SER A 171 -24.65 -3.18 -18.17
N ALA A 172 -23.41 -3.15 -17.68
CA ALA A 172 -22.25 -3.72 -18.37
C ALA A 172 -22.38 -5.24 -18.55
N TYR A 173 -22.83 -5.95 -17.50
CA TYR A 173 -23.06 -7.40 -17.57
C TYR A 173 -24.04 -7.80 -18.66
N TYR A 174 -25.21 -7.13 -18.77
CA TYR A 174 -26.17 -7.39 -19.82
C TYR A 174 -25.67 -7.05 -21.22
N GLN A 175 -24.64 -6.20 -21.33
CA GLN A 175 -23.93 -5.91 -22.57
C GLN A 175 -22.76 -6.87 -22.83
N ARG A 176 -22.56 -7.89 -21.99
CA ARG A 176 -21.48 -8.89 -22.07
C ARG A 176 -20.08 -8.26 -21.96
N ILE A 177 -19.96 -7.21 -21.17
CA ILE A 177 -18.66 -6.59 -20.88
C ILE A 177 -17.98 -7.37 -19.77
N ASP A 178 -16.71 -7.71 -19.97
CA ASP A 178 -15.92 -8.42 -18.98
C ASP A 178 -15.62 -7.49 -17.77
N LEU A 179 -15.97 -7.99 -16.59
CA LEU A 179 -15.88 -7.31 -15.30
C LEU A 179 -14.67 -7.80 -14.47
N SER A 180 -13.72 -8.45 -15.10
CA SER A 180 -12.51 -8.98 -14.48
C SER A 180 -11.29 -8.51 -15.27
N ALA A 181 -10.20 -8.24 -14.57
CA ALA A 181 -8.93 -7.88 -15.20
C ALA A 181 -7.73 -8.34 -14.40
N HIS A 182 -6.69 -8.75 -15.12
CA HIS A 182 -5.35 -8.90 -14.57
C HIS A 182 -4.53 -7.64 -14.83
N GLY A 183 -3.93 -7.11 -13.77
CA GLY A 183 -2.94 -6.05 -13.87
C GLY A 183 -1.55 -6.57 -13.58
N TRP A 184 -0.54 -5.86 -14.08
CA TRP A 184 0.86 -6.20 -13.94
C TRP A 184 1.72 -4.97 -13.73
N HIS A 185 2.78 -5.14 -12.90
CA HIS A 185 3.83 -4.14 -12.67
C HIS A 185 5.17 -4.70 -13.11
#